data_9b178d42d2d12f52e0f6e7890609eea5
#
_entry.id   9b178d42d2d12f52e0f6e7890609eea5
#
_cell.length_a   1.000
_cell.length_b   1.000
_cell.length_c   1.000
_cell.angle_alpha   90.00
_cell.angle_beta   90.00
_cell.angle_gamma   90.00
#
_symmetry.space_group_name_H-M   'P 1'
#
loop_
_entity.id
_entity.type
_entity.pdbx_description
1 polymer ?
#
loop_
_entity_poly.entity_id
_entity_poly.type
_entity_poly.pdbx_seq_one_letter_code
_entity_poly.pdbx_strand_id
1 'polypeptide(L)'
;MADKIVMEIARYSPESDHEPHFESYEVPVKREWVVLDALNHIKDNVDGSLTYRWSCRMGICGSCGMMVNGEPKLTCATFLSSYARNGNKIRVEPLRYFPVIRDLVTEIGGFMEKLKKAKPWLMRATNDQLSEGTYLQTPEQLDRYKQFSMCINCTLCYAACPVVGLDPVFIGPAALALAQRYNMDSRDQGAAERTATLAHPDGVWGCTFVGECTRVCPKHVDPAGAIQQYKIAAVIDWLKSFVTPRGRDAGSLAGND
;
A
#
# COMPACT_ATOMS: atom_id res chain seq x y z
N MET A 1 -21.39 -27.91 7.48
CA MET A 1 -20.98 -26.63 6.87
C MET A 1 -21.99 -26.34 5.79
N ALA A 2 -22.37 -25.10 5.56
CA ALA A 2 -23.28 -24.77 4.48
C ALA A 2 -22.62 -25.12 3.13
N ASP A 3 -23.40 -25.74 2.22
CA ASP A 3 -22.90 -26.16 0.92
C ASP A 3 -22.76 -24.98 -0.05
N LYS A 4 -23.36 -23.84 0.26
CA LYS A 4 -23.35 -22.62 -0.54
C LYS A 4 -23.16 -21.37 0.32
N ILE A 5 -22.58 -20.33 -0.29
CA ILE A 5 -22.45 -18.97 0.28
C ILE A 5 -22.99 -17.96 -0.73
N VAL A 6 -23.59 -16.88 -0.24
CA VAL A 6 -24.03 -15.74 -1.06
C VAL A 6 -22.93 -14.71 -1.10
N MET A 7 -22.47 -14.36 -2.31
CA MET A 7 -21.54 -13.27 -2.53
C MET A 7 -22.29 -12.05 -3.09
N GLU A 8 -22.30 -10.96 -2.32
CA GLU A 8 -22.71 -9.65 -2.83
C GLU A 8 -21.50 -8.94 -3.41
N ILE A 9 -21.51 -8.70 -4.70
CA ILE A 9 -20.40 -8.10 -5.44
C ILE A 9 -20.80 -6.73 -5.94
N ALA A 10 -19.97 -5.73 -5.69
CA ALA A 10 -20.15 -4.40 -6.27
C ALA A 10 -19.93 -4.47 -7.78
N ARG A 11 -20.91 -3.98 -8.54
CA ARG A 11 -20.91 -3.89 -9.99
C ARG A 11 -20.96 -2.44 -10.42
N TYR A 12 -20.22 -2.13 -11.43
CA TYR A 12 -20.19 -0.83 -12.08
C TYR A 12 -19.61 -0.91 -13.48
N SER A 13 -20.36 -0.46 -14.47
CA SER A 13 -19.91 -0.31 -15.84
C SER A 13 -20.04 1.17 -16.24
N PRO A 14 -18.97 1.89 -16.53
CA PRO A 14 -19.03 3.32 -16.84
C PRO A 14 -19.86 3.65 -18.10
N GLU A 15 -20.10 2.65 -18.97
CA GLU A 15 -20.88 2.82 -20.19
C GLU A 15 -22.39 2.71 -19.98
N SER A 16 -22.85 2.01 -18.92
CA SER A 16 -24.25 1.69 -18.68
C SER A 16 -24.78 2.17 -17.35
N ASP A 17 -23.94 2.30 -16.32
CA ASP A 17 -24.39 2.50 -14.97
C ASP A 17 -24.14 3.96 -14.52
N HIS A 18 -25.16 4.58 -13.94
CA HIS A 18 -25.01 5.90 -13.32
C HIS A 18 -24.33 5.82 -11.97
N GLU A 19 -24.58 4.75 -11.20
CA GLU A 19 -24.03 4.52 -9.86
C GLU A 19 -23.68 3.04 -9.66
N PRO A 20 -22.67 2.72 -8.81
CA PRO A 20 -22.39 1.34 -8.43
C PRO A 20 -23.59 0.70 -7.73
N HIS A 21 -23.84 -0.58 -8.02
CA HIS A 21 -24.89 -1.38 -7.41
C HIS A 21 -24.33 -2.72 -6.92
N PHE A 22 -25.15 -3.53 -6.24
CA PHE A 22 -24.73 -4.85 -5.79
C PHE A 22 -25.53 -5.93 -6.48
N GLU A 23 -24.84 -6.97 -6.92
CA GLU A 23 -25.43 -8.21 -7.40
C GLU A 23 -25.09 -9.35 -6.46
N SER A 24 -26.03 -10.30 -6.31
CA SER A 24 -25.89 -11.45 -5.42
C SER A 24 -25.70 -12.73 -6.23
N TYR A 25 -24.67 -13.49 -5.90
CA TYR A 25 -24.32 -14.75 -6.54
C TYR A 25 -24.25 -15.86 -5.51
N GLU A 26 -24.91 -16.99 -5.77
CA GLU A 26 -24.73 -18.20 -4.97
C GLU A 26 -23.54 -18.99 -5.50
N VAL A 27 -22.56 -19.28 -4.64
CA VAL A 27 -21.39 -20.08 -4.98
C VAL A 27 -21.23 -21.26 -4.04
N PRO A 28 -20.73 -22.42 -4.54
CA PRO A 28 -20.44 -23.56 -3.69
C PRO A 28 -19.28 -23.25 -2.73
N VAL A 29 -19.35 -23.79 -1.51
CA VAL A 29 -18.26 -23.68 -0.53
C VAL A 29 -17.43 -24.96 -0.58
N LYS A 30 -16.19 -24.85 -1.09
CA LYS A 30 -15.18 -25.90 -0.96
C LYS A 30 -14.20 -25.50 0.13
N ARG A 31 -13.71 -26.45 0.89
CA ARG A 31 -12.87 -26.23 2.08
C ARG A 31 -11.61 -25.43 1.75
N GLU A 32 -11.02 -25.71 0.61
CA GLU A 32 -9.77 -25.11 0.13
C GLU A 32 -9.96 -23.79 -0.62
N TRP A 33 -11.20 -23.41 -0.94
CA TRP A 33 -11.45 -22.22 -1.73
C TRP A 33 -11.18 -20.93 -0.97
N VAL A 34 -10.53 -20.02 -1.67
CA VAL A 34 -10.38 -18.62 -1.28
C VAL A 34 -11.42 -17.74 -2.01
N VAL A 35 -11.59 -16.51 -1.58
CA VAL A 35 -12.53 -15.56 -2.22
C VAL A 35 -12.25 -15.41 -3.72
N LEU A 36 -10.97 -15.44 -4.13
CA LEU A 36 -10.60 -15.39 -5.55
C LEU A 36 -11.15 -16.57 -6.34
N ASP A 37 -11.15 -17.78 -5.78
CA ASP A 37 -11.69 -18.96 -6.49
C ASP A 37 -13.20 -18.83 -6.70
N ALA A 38 -13.91 -18.25 -5.73
CA ALA A 38 -15.33 -17.96 -5.86
C ALA A 38 -15.61 -16.90 -6.94
N LEU A 39 -14.80 -15.84 -7.02
CA LEU A 39 -14.88 -14.84 -8.09
C LEU A 39 -14.62 -15.47 -9.47
N ASN A 40 -13.59 -16.32 -9.57
CA ASN A 40 -13.33 -17.06 -10.82
C ASN A 40 -14.51 -17.97 -11.18
N HIS A 41 -15.10 -18.68 -10.21
CA HIS A 41 -16.27 -19.52 -10.45
C HIS A 41 -17.46 -18.73 -10.99
N ILE A 42 -17.73 -17.54 -10.42
CA ILE A 42 -18.78 -16.66 -10.92
C ILE A 42 -18.49 -16.26 -12.37
N LYS A 43 -17.28 -15.75 -12.62
CA LYS A 43 -16.89 -15.29 -13.96
C LYS A 43 -16.95 -16.39 -15.01
N ASP A 44 -16.53 -17.61 -14.67
CA ASP A 44 -16.41 -18.71 -15.64
C ASP A 44 -17.73 -19.43 -15.87
N ASN A 45 -18.67 -19.44 -14.89
CA ASN A 45 -19.85 -20.27 -14.95
C ASN A 45 -21.19 -19.54 -14.80
N VAL A 46 -21.20 -18.29 -14.32
CA VAL A 46 -22.42 -17.56 -14.00
C VAL A 46 -22.52 -16.24 -14.76
N ASP A 47 -21.49 -15.39 -14.64
CA ASP A 47 -21.48 -14.07 -15.23
C ASP A 47 -20.07 -13.67 -15.72
N GLY A 48 -19.84 -13.88 -17.01
CA GLY A 48 -18.58 -13.56 -17.68
C GLY A 48 -18.24 -12.07 -17.75
N SER A 49 -19.19 -11.18 -17.45
CA SER A 49 -18.97 -9.72 -17.47
C SER A 49 -18.23 -9.23 -16.25
N LEU A 50 -18.21 -9.98 -15.12
CA LEU A 50 -17.55 -9.59 -13.88
C LEU A 50 -16.06 -9.27 -14.08
N THR A 51 -15.64 -8.08 -13.65
CA THR A 51 -14.29 -7.57 -13.89
C THR A 51 -13.52 -7.37 -12.57
N TYR A 52 -12.34 -7.98 -12.49
CA TYR A 52 -11.41 -7.86 -11.35
C TYR A 52 -9.98 -8.19 -11.76
N ARG A 53 -9.02 -7.82 -10.91
CA ARG A 53 -7.59 -8.08 -11.13
C ARG A 53 -7.09 -9.22 -10.27
N TRP A 54 -6.25 -10.07 -10.83
CA TRP A 54 -5.47 -11.08 -10.11
C TRP A 54 -4.30 -11.56 -10.98
N SER A 55 -3.33 -12.25 -10.36
CA SER A 55 -2.20 -12.84 -11.09
C SER A 55 -1.63 -14.06 -10.34
N CYS A 56 -0.78 -13.86 -9.30
CA CYS A 56 0.06 -14.93 -8.73
C CYS A 56 -0.69 -16.01 -7.94
N ARG A 57 -1.88 -15.80 -7.44
CA ARG A 57 -2.69 -16.67 -6.55
C ARG A 57 -2.02 -17.10 -5.23
N MET A 58 -0.88 -16.51 -4.85
CA MET A 58 -0.07 -16.92 -3.70
C MET A 58 0.30 -15.75 -2.76
N GLY A 59 -0.45 -14.66 -2.78
CA GLY A 59 -0.24 -13.52 -1.88
C GLY A 59 1.06 -12.73 -2.10
N ILE A 60 1.61 -12.70 -3.33
CA ILE A 60 2.90 -12.06 -3.65
C ILE A 60 2.74 -10.82 -4.53
N CYS A 61 1.89 -10.84 -5.56
CA CYS A 61 1.82 -9.74 -6.53
C CYS A 61 0.97 -8.54 -6.08
N GLY A 62 0.10 -8.69 -5.08
CA GLY A 62 -0.78 -7.63 -4.60
C GLY A 62 -2.00 -7.31 -5.46
N SER A 63 -2.10 -7.85 -6.70
CA SER A 63 -3.12 -7.45 -7.68
C SER A 63 -4.58 -7.74 -7.26
N CYS A 64 -4.81 -8.77 -6.44
CA CYS A 64 -6.14 -9.19 -6.02
C CYS A 64 -6.64 -8.52 -4.73
N GLY A 65 -6.15 -7.32 -4.42
CA GLY A 65 -6.62 -6.53 -3.27
C GLY A 65 -8.04 -6.04 -3.49
N MET A 66 -8.94 -6.31 -2.53
CA MET A 66 -10.34 -5.88 -2.55
C MET A 66 -10.84 -5.68 -1.12
N MET A 67 -11.94 -4.95 -0.96
CA MET A 67 -12.66 -4.93 0.31
C MET A 67 -13.49 -6.22 0.44
N VAL A 68 -13.31 -6.93 1.54
CA VAL A 68 -14.10 -8.13 1.87
C VAL A 68 -14.77 -7.90 3.22
N ASN A 69 -16.09 -7.80 3.23
CA ASN A 69 -16.87 -7.42 4.42
C ASN A 69 -16.34 -6.15 5.11
N GLY A 70 -15.99 -5.13 4.30
CA GLY A 70 -15.50 -3.84 4.79
C GLY A 70 -14.03 -3.79 5.19
N GLU A 71 -13.27 -4.90 5.10
CA GLU A 71 -11.84 -4.95 5.35
C GLU A 71 -11.04 -5.16 4.05
N PRO A 72 -9.95 -4.41 3.81
CA PRO A 72 -9.10 -4.64 2.65
C PRO A 72 -8.26 -5.92 2.83
N LYS A 73 -8.39 -6.84 1.89
CA LYS A 73 -7.73 -8.16 1.92
C LYS A 73 -7.23 -8.57 0.54
N LEU A 74 -6.23 -9.46 0.52
CA LEU A 74 -5.88 -10.19 -0.70
C LEU A 74 -6.85 -11.36 -0.87
N THR A 75 -7.67 -11.33 -1.89
CA THR A 75 -8.70 -12.36 -2.12
C THR A 75 -8.11 -13.75 -2.38
N CYS A 76 -6.88 -13.84 -2.91
CA CYS A 76 -6.16 -15.12 -3.09
C CYS A 76 -5.61 -15.74 -1.79
N ALA A 77 -5.67 -15.01 -0.66
CA ALA A 77 -5.22 -15.47 0.66
C ALA A 77 -6.34 -15.46 1.71
N THR A 78 -7.58 -15.20 1.29
CA THR A 78 -8.75 -15.07 2.17
C THR A 78 -9.65 -16.29 1.98
N PHE A 79 -9.62 -17.22 2.95
CA PHE A 79 -10.39 -18.46 2.86
C PHE A 79 -11.89 -18.22 2.96
N LEU A 80 -12.64 -18.83 2.05
CA LEU A 80 -14.09 -18.76 1.99
C LEU A 80 -14.77 -19.40 3.21
N SER A 81 -14.17 -20.48 3.71
CA SER A 81 -14.64 -21.21 4.90
C SER A 81 -14.71 -20.37 6.17
N SER A 82 -13.93 -19.30 6.26
CA SER A 82 -13.96 -18.37 7.40
C SER A 82 -15.29 -17.61 7.49
N TYR A 83 -15.98 -17.44 6.37
CA TYR A 83 -17.25 -16.70 6.27
C TYR A 83 -18.46 -17.63 6.25
N ALA A 84 -18.29 -18.89 5.83
CA ALA A 84 -19.37 -19.88 5.77
C ALA A 84 -20.00 -20.19 7.15
N ARG A 85 -19.32 -19.81 8.25
CA ARG A 85 -19.81 -20.00 9.63
C ARG A 85 -20.62 -18.80 10.15
N ASN A 86 -20.50 -17.62 9.51
CA ASN A 86 -21.05 -16.35 9.95
C ASN A 86 -22.20 -15.85 9.05
N GLY A 87 -23.25 -16.67 8.86
CA GLY A 87 -24.44 -16.27 8.11
C GLY A 87 -24.35 -16.46 6.60
N ASN A 88 -23.30 -17.14 6.09
CA ASN A 88 -23.15 -17.52 4.68
C ASN A 88 -23.23 -16.36 3.67
N LYS A 89 -22.77 -15.16 4.04
CA LYS A 89 -22.79 -14.00 3.17
C LYS A 89 -21.44 -13.29 3.18
N ILE A 90 -20.93 -12.94 2.00
CA ILE A 90 -19.73 -12.15 1.81
C ILE A 90 -20.06 -10.97 0.90
N ARG A 91 -19.65 -9.77 1.29
CA ARG A 91 -19.68 -8.59 0.44
C ARG A 91 -18.27 -8.32 -0.10
N VAL A 92 -18.15 -8.15 -1.41
CA VAL A 92 -16.89 -7.83 -2.08
C VAL A 92 -17.05 -6.50 -2.83
N GLU A 93 -16.15 -5.55 -2.54
CA GLU A 93 -16.17 -4.20 -3.09
C GLU A 93 -14.78 -3.83 -3.61
N PRO A 94 -14.65 -2.85 -4.53
CA PRO A 94 -13.35 -2.31 -4.92
C PRO A 94 -12.65 -1.67 -3.71
N LEU A 95 -11.32 -1.56 -3.78
CA LEU A 95 -10.55 -0.89 -2.73
C LEU A 95 -11.01 0.56 -2.54
N ARG A 96 -11.24 0.95 -1.29
CA ARG A 96 -11.67 2.32 -0.93
C ARG A 96 -10.61 3.35 -1.28
N TYR A 97 -11.06 4.57 -1.54
CA TYR A 97 -10.23 5.75 -1.80
C TYR A 97 -9.47 5.70 -3.12
N PHE A 98 -9.85 4.79 -4.01
CA PHE A 98 -9.37 4.73 -5.38
C PHE A 98 -10.54 4.88 -6.35
N PRO A 99 -10.37 5.64 -7.46
CA PRO A 99 -11.40 5.71 -8.51
C PRO A 99 -11.69 4.31 -9.05
N VAL A 100 -12.95 3.98 -9.22
CA VAL A 100 -13.38 2.70 -9.80
C VAL A 100 -13.37 2.83 -11.31
N ILE A 101 -12.72 1.89 -11.99
CA ILE A 101 -12.71 1.80 -13.46
C ILE A 101 -13.92 0.97 -13.92
N ARG A 102 -14.07 -0.23 -13.35
CA ARG A 102 -15.18 -1.16 -13.62
C ARG A 102 -15.25 -2.19 -12.51
N ASP A 103 -16.42 -2.48 -12.00
CA ASP A 103 -16.70 -3.47 -10.92
C ASP A 103 -15.70 -3.36 -9.76
N LEU A 104 -14.79 -4.33 -9.64
CA LEU A 104 -13.79 -4.42 -8.58
C LEU A 104 -12.41 -3.85 -8.99
N VAL A 105 -12.30 -3.29 -10.20
CA VAL A 105 -11.05 -2.73 -10.73
C VAL A 105 -10.95 -1.26 -10.40
N THR A 106 -9.88 -0.87 -9.73
CA THR A 106 -9.58 0.51 -9.35
C THR A 106 -8.37 1.08 -10.10
N GLU A 107 -8.34 2.41 -10.28
CA GLU A 107 -7.22 3.14 -10.83
C GLU A 107 -6.16 3.38 -9.73
N ILE A 108 -4.90 3.02 -10.00
CA ILE A 108 -3.80 3.10 -9.03
C ILE A 108 -2.71 4.14 -9.40
N GLY A 109 -2.91 4.92 -10.44
CA GLY A 109 -1.93 5.93 -10.91
C GLY A 109 -1.62 6.97 -9.85
N GLY A 110 -2.64 7.46 -9.13
CA GLY A 110 -2.44 8.38 -8.03
C GLY A 110 -1.53 7.82 -6.91
N PHE A 111 -1.63 6.53 -6.60
CA PHE A 111 -0.70 5.86 -5.71
C PHE A 111 0.72 5.81 -6.29
N MET A 112 0.86 5.49 -7.58
CA MET A 112 2.17 5.41 -8.24
C MET A 112 2.88 6.77 -8.27
N GLU A 113 2.14 7.87 -8.46
CA GLU A 113 2.70 9.23 -8.38
C GLU A 113 3.19 9.56 -6.96
N LYS A 114 2.42 9.23 -5.91
CA LYS A 114 2.84 9.39 -4.52
C LYS A 114 4.09 8.55 -4.21
N LEU A 115 4.14 7.33 -4.73
CA LEU A 115 5.29 6.46 -4.60
C LEU A 115 6.54 7.08 -5.24
N LYS A 116 6.44 7.59 -6.47
CA LYS A 116 7.55 8.28 -7.15
C LYS A 116 8.05 9.50 -6.36
N LYS A 117 7.14 10.32 -5.81
CA LYS A 117 7.50 11.47 -4.98
C LYS A 117 8.32 11.07 -3.75
N ALA A 118 8.03 9.91 -3.16
CA ALA A 118 8.74 9.36 -2.00
C ALA A 118 10.14 8.80 -2.34
N LYS A 119 10.49 8.69 -3.63
CA LYS A 119 11.80 8.22 -4.13
C LYS A 119 12.26 6.90 -3.48
N PRO A 120 11.48 5.80 -3.56
CA PRO A 120 11.79 4.54 -2.92
C PRO A 120 12.75 3.70 -3.77
N TRP A 121 13.94 4.21 -4.00
CA TRP A 121 15.04 3.53 -4.69
C TRP A 121 16.38 3.93 -4.08
N LEU A 122 17.40 3.11 -4.31
CA LEU A 122 18.75 3.37 -3.83
C LEU A 122 19.33 4.57 -4.60
N MET A 123 19.81 5.55 -3.88
CA MET A 123 20.49 6.72 -4.43
C MET A 123 21.93 6.75 -3.95
N ARG A 124 22.87 7.00 -4.90
CA ARG A 124 24.29 7.13 -4.63
C ARG A 124 24.88 8.32 -5.37
N ALA A 125 25.96 8.88 -4.86
CA ALA A 125 26.68 9.94 -5.54
C ALA A 125 27.26 9.45 -6.88
N THR A 126 27.23 10.30 -7.89
CA THR A 126 27.66 9.98 -9.25
C THR A 126 29.14 9.64 -9.37
N ASN A 127 29.95 10.00 -8.34
CA ASN A 127 31.40 9.77 -8.32
C ASN A 127 31.79 8.41 -7.71
N ASP A 128 30.84 7.62 -7.24
CA ASP A 128 31.13 6.26 -6.75
C ASP A 128 31.51 5.38 -7.94
N GLN A 129 32.77 4.99 -8.02
CA GLN A 129 33.22 4.07 -9.05
C GLN A 129 32.67 2.67 -8.77
N LEU A 130 31.80 2.18 -9.66
CA LEU A 130 31.32 0.79 -9.65
C LEU A 130 32.47 -0.23 -9.83
N SER A 131 33.72 0.24 -10.11
CA SER A 131 34.90 -0.57 -10.35
C SER A 131 35.39 -1.34 -9.12
N GLU A 132 34.95 -0.98 -7.90
CA GLU A 132 35.44 -1.62 -6.67
C GLU A 132 34.57 -2.80 -6.20
N GLY A 133 33.57 -3.21 -6.98
CA GLY A 133 32.73 -4.39 -6.69
C GLY A 133 31.39 -4.07 -6.04
N THR A 134 30.86 -5.01 -5.25
CA THR A 134 29.51 -4.94 -4.65
C THR A 134 29.52 -4.10 -3.38
N TYR A 135 28.50 -3.25 -3.20
CA TYR A 135 28.28 -2.55 -1.95
C TYR A 135 27.89 -3.54 -0.84
N LEU A 136 28.81 -3.78 0.08
CA LEU A 136 28.62 -4.72 1.17
C LEU A 136 27.71 -4.16 2.26
N GLN A 137 26.99 -5.05 2.93
CA GLN A 137 26.12 -4.74 4.05
C GLN A 137 26.21 -5.88 5.07
N THR A 138 26.25 -5.54 6.37
CA THR A 138 26.20 -6.57 7.42
C THR A 138 24.76 -7.08 7.64
N PRO A 139 24.59 -8.29 8.21
CA PRO A 139 23.27 -8.79 8.59
C PRO A 139 22.50 -7.81 9.50
N GLU A 140 23.16 -7.17 10.46
CA GLU A 140 22.55 -6.23 11.41
C GLU A 140 22.09 -4.95 10.69
N GLN A 141 22.80 -4.49 9.67
CA GLN A 141 22.37 -3.36 8.84
C GLN A 141 21.13 -3.71 8.02
N LEU A 142 21.08 -4.94 7.47
CA LEU A 142 19.90 -5.44 6.75
C LEU A 142 18.68 -5.54 7.68
N ASP A 143 18.85 -6.08 8.86
CA ASP A 143 17.75 -6.32 9.82
C ASP A 143 17.05 -5.04 10.24
N ARG A 144 17.72 -3.87 10.20
CA ARG A 144 17.11 -2.57 10.50
C ARG A 144 15.91 -2.22 9.62
N TYR A 145 15.93 -2.61 8.34
CA TYR A 145 14.91 -2.25 7.37
C TYR A 145 14.26 -3.44 6.64
N LYS A 146 14.71 -4.65 6.88
CA LYS A 146 14.24 -5.88 6.22
C LYS A 146 12.70 -5.99 6.21
N GLN A 147 12.06 -5.69 7.33
CA GLN A 147 10.60 -5.70 7.44
C GLN A 147 9.94 -4.78 6.41
N PHE A 148 10.45 -3.57 6.23
CA PHE A 148 9.88 -2.61 5.28
C PHE A 148 10.10 -3.02 3.82
N SER A 149 11.14 -3.81 3.55
CA SER A 149 11.42 -4.37 2.21
C SER A 149 10.39 -5.41 1.76
N MET A 150 9.58 -5.94 2.67
CA MET A 150 8.55 -6.93 2.36
C MET A 150 7.31 -6.32 1.67
N CYS A 151 7.25 -5.01 1.48
CA CYS A 151 6.13 -4.34 0.84
C CYS A 151 5.98 -4.79 -0.62
N ILE A 152 4.76 -5.22 -0.98
CA ILE A 152 4.38 -5.68 -2.33
C ILE A 152 3.51 -4.67 -3.09
N ASN A 153 3.39 -3.45 -2.60
CA ASN A 153 2.59 -2.37 -3.19
C ASN A 153 1.11 -2.74 -3.47
N CYS A 154 0.53 -3.58 -2.63
CA CYS A 154 -0.85 -4.07 -2.77
C CYS A 154 -1.92 -3.02 -2.46
N THR A 155 -1.55 -1.86 -1.96
CA THR A 155 -2.42 -0.71 -1.62
C THR A 155 -3.47 -0.95 -0.52
N LEU A 156 -3.53 -2.12 0.12
CA LEU A 156 -4.48 -2.41 1.20
C LEU A 156 -4.36 -1.42 2.37
N CYS A 157 -3.13 -0.99 2.69
CA CYS A 157 -2.86 0.01 3.73
C CYS A 157 -3.42 1.41 3.38
N TYR A 158 -3.56 1.74 2.10
CA TYR A 158 -4.24 2.97 1.65
C TYR A 158 -5.74 2.84 1.84
N ALA A 159 -6.33 1.73 1.42
CA ALA A 159 -7.76 1.48 1.57
C ALA A 159 -8.23 1.40 3.04
N ALA A 160 -7.31 1.07 3.96
CA ALA A 160 -7.57 1.05 5.40
C ALA A 160 -7.31 2.38 6.12
N CYS A 161 -6.57 3.31 5.49
CA CYS A 161 -6.12 4.52 6.14
C CYS A 161 -7.20 5.61 6.12
N PRO A 162 -7.76 6.04 7.27
CA PRO A 162 -8.77 7.09 7.28
C PRO A 162 -8.21 8.43 6.77
N VAL A 163 -6.92 8.72 6.98
CA VAL A 163 -6.29 9.96 6.51
C VAL A 163 -6.26 10.00 4.99
N VAL A 164 -5.94 8.88 4.31
CA VAL A 164 -6.00 8.81 2.83
C VAL A 164 -7.40 9.12 2.31
N GLY A 165 -8.43 8.71 3.07
CA GLY A 165 -9.83 8.98 2.70
C GLY A 165 -10.26 10.42 2.92
N LEU A 166 -9.66 11.12 3.88
CA LEU A 166 -10.00 12.50 4.24
C LEU A 166 -9.14 13.52 3.49
N ASP A 167 -7.89 13.17 3.23
CA ASP A 167 -6.89 14.04 2.61
C ASP A 167 -6.24 13.34 1.40
N PRO A 168 -6.69 13.66 0.18
CA PRO A 168 -6.16 13.04 -1.03
C PRO A 168 -4.70 13.42 -1.35
N VAL A 169 -4.14 14.49 -0.75
CA VAL A 169 -2.74 14.89 -0.97
C VAL A 169 -1.78 14.14 -0.05
N PHE A 170 -2.25 13.59 1.07
CA PHE A 170 -1.43 12.77 1.96
C PHE A 170 -0.66 11.68 1.20
N ILE A 171 0.66 11.64 1.38
CA ILE A 171 1.55 10.70 0.66
C ILE A 171 1.16 9.24 0.90
N GLY A 172 0.76 8.90 2.12
CA GLY A 172 0.19 7.59 2.44
C GLY A 172 1.19 6.57 2.98
N PRO A 173 0.65 5.47 3.57
CA PRO A 173 1.44 4.58 4.42
C PRO A 173 2.56 3.84 3.70
N ALA A 174 2.29 3.20 2.55
CA ALA A 174 3.30 2.38 1.87
C ALA A 174 4.43 3.22 1.30
N ALA A 175 4.12 4.38 0.68
CA ALA A 175 5.15 5.25 0.11
C ALA A 175 6.09 5.78 1.19
N LEU A 176 5.55 6.21 2.35
CA LEU A 176 6.33 6.68 3.50
C LEU A 176 7.18 5.56 4.12
N ALA A 177 6.62 4.35 4.27
CA ALA A 177 7.37 3.20 4.79
C ALA A 177 8.50 2.78 3.86
N LEU A 178 8.27 2.79 2.55
CA LEU A 178 9.30 2.48 1.56
C LEU A 178 10.40 3.54 1.50
N ALA A 179 10.05 4.83 1.63
CA ALA A 179 11.05 5.88 1.74
C ALA A 179 11.92 5.69 3.00
N GLN A 180 11.32 5.39 4.16
CA GLN A 180 12.04 5.09 5.39
C GLN A 180 12.92 3.85 5.25
N ARG A 181 12.47 2.81 4.54
CA ARG A 181 13.28 1.64 4.20
C ARG A 181 14.61 2.04 3.57
N TYR A 182 14.60 2.98 2.62
CA TYR A 182 15.81 3.43 1.96
C TYR A 182 16.63 4.37 2.84
N ASN A 183 16.01 5.21 3.67
CA ASN A 183 16.73 6.02 4.64
C ASN A 183 17.50 5.19 5.68
N MET A 184 17.04 3.98 5.96
CA MET A 184 17.70 3.04 6.88
C MET A 184 18.73 2.12 6.20
N ASP A 185 18.79 2.10 4.87
CA ASP A 185 19.76 1.29 4.13
C ASP A 185 21.14 1.95 4.19
N SER A 186 22.11 1.25 4.78
CA SER A 186 23.49 1.75 4.95
C SER A 186 24.19 2.09 3.63
N ARG A 187 23.68 1.60 2.52
CA ARG A 187 24.21 1.83 1.17
C ARG A 187 23.60 3.07 0.49
N ASP A 188 22.50 3.60 1.03
CA ASP A 188 21.77 4.73 0.45
C ASP A 188 22.35 6.07 0.92
N GLN A 189 22.38 7.06 0.03
CA GLN A 189 22.82 8.43 0.29
C GLN A 189 21.71 9.46 0.01
N GLY A 190 20.50 9.02 -0.30
CA GLY A 190 19.38 9.86 -0.74
C GLY A 190 18.49 10.42 0.37
N ALA A 191 18.85 10.26 1.65
CA ALA A 191 18.01 10.70 2.75
C ALA A 191 17.68 12.20 2.70
N ALA A 192 18.67 13.05 2.37
CA ALA A 192 18.48 14.50 2.24
C ALA A 192 17.46 14.87 1.14
N GLU A 193 17.51 14.16 0.00
CA GLU A 193 16.59 14.39 -1.10
C GLU A 193 15.14 13.98 -0.78
N ARG A 194 14.96 12.95 0.07
CA ARG A 194 13.63 12.51 0.52
C ARG A 194 13.05 13.42 1.57
N THR A 195 13.89 14.16 2.30
CA THR A 195 13.45 15.02 3.41
C THR A 195 12.39 16.03 2.97
N ALA A 196 12.53 16.64 1.80
CA ALA A 196 11.56 17.59 1.27
C ALA A 196 10.13 17.02 1.16
N THR A 197 10.01 15.77 0.77
CA THR A 197 8.71 15.07 0.68
C THR A 197 8.27 14.50 2.03
N LEU A 198 9.18 13.88 2.77
CA LEU A 198 8.83 13.18 4.01
C LEU A 198 8.48 14.16 5.14
N ALA A 199 9.21 15.25 5.28
CA ALA A 199 8.98 16.26 6.33
C ALA A 199 7.90 17.29 5.96
N HIS A 200 7.30 17.21 4.76
CA HIS A 200 6.16 18.03 4.37
C HIS A 200 4.93 17.74 5.25
N PRO A 201 4.00 18.69 5.47
CA PRO A 201 2.72 18.39 6.13
C PRO A 201 1.98 17.20 5.55
N ASP A 202 1.94 17.06 4.22
CA ASP A 202 1.32 15.91 3.51
C ASP A 202 2.15 14.62 3.59
N GLY A 203 3.36 14.69 4.14
CA GLY A 203 4.25 13.57 4.41
C GLY A 203 3.94 12.90 5.76
N VAL A 204 4.99 12.66 6.56
CA VAL A 204 4.83 11.93 7.84
C VAL A 204 3.93 12.65 8.84
N TRP A 205 3.87 13.99 8.79
CA TRP A 205 3.08 14.79 9.73
C TRP A 205 1.57 14.66 9.53
N GLY A 206 1.10 14.32 8.31
CA GLY A 206 -0.29 13.98 8.06
C GLY A 206 -0.77 12.71 8.77
N CYS A 207 0.14 11.81 9.17
CA CYS A 207 -0.21 10.57 9.84
C CYS A 207 -0.67 10.80 11.28
N THR A 208 -1.89 10.35 11.63
CA THR A 208 -2.49 10.43 12.97
C THR A 208 -2.25 9.18 13.82
N PHE A 209 -1.45 8.22 13.35
CA PHE A 209 -1.05 6.98 14.03
C PHE A 209 -2.23 6.05 14.41
N VAL A 210 -3.25 5.95 13.59
CA VAL A 210 -4.39 5.02 13.81
C VAL A 210 -3.96 3.54 13.77
N GLY A 211 -2.89 3.19 13.02
CA GLY A 211 -2.33 1.83 12.99
C GLY A 211 -3.02 0.86 12.04
N GLU A 212 -4.14 1.23 11.40
CA GLU A 212 -4.88 0.34 10.49
C GLU A 212 -4.03 -0.18 9.32
N CYS A 213 -3.11 0.64 8.81
CA CYS A 213 -2.19 0.24 7.74
C CYS A 213 -1.27 -0.93 8.13
N THR A 214 -0.86 -0.99 9.40
CA THR A 214 -0.07 -2.10 9.96
C THR A 214 -0.94 -3.33 10.15
N ARG A 215 -2.17 -3.16 10.68
CA ARG A 215 -3.11 -4.24 10.95
C ARG A 215 -3.49 -5.03 9.68
N VAL A 216 -3.74 -4.34 8.57
CA VAL A 216 -4.20 -4.98 7.32
C VAL A 216 -3.06 -5.48 6.43
N CYS A 217 -1.81 -5.26 6.80
CA CYS A 217 -0.69 -5.61 5.92
C CYS A 217 -0.51 -7.12 5.79
N PRO A 218 -0.68 -7.71 4.58
CA PRO A 218 -0.58 -9.16 4.38
C PRO A 218 0.88 -9.66 4.42
N LYS A 219 1.84 -8.73 4.51
CA LYS A 219 3.29 -9.02 4.59
C LYS A 219 3.89 -8.61 5.93
N HIS A 220 3.05 -8.26 6.91
CA HIS A 220 3.47 -7.85 8.25
C HIS A 220 4.47 -6.69 8.23
N VAL A 221 4.41 -5.83 7.23
CA VAL A 221 5.09 -4.54 7.25
C VAL A 221 4.39 -3.65 8.27
N ASP A 222 5.18 -2.85 8.99
CA ASP A 222 4.65 -1.85 9.93
C ASP A 222 4.81 -0.43 9.36
N PRO A 223 3.92 0.04 8.47
CA PRO A 223 4.02 1.39 7.93
C PRO A 223 3.83 2.47 9.00
N ALA A 224 3.00 2.23 10.01
CA ALA A 224 2.79 3.18 11.09
C ALA A 224 4.08 3.38 11.90
N GLY A 225 4.77 2.28 12.25
CA GLY A 225 6.07 2.32 12.92
C GLY A 225 7.15 3.01 12.09
N ALA A 226 7.23 2.73 10.78
CA ALA A 226 8.17 3.41 9.88
C ALA A 226 7.99 4.95 9.89
N ILE A 227 6.73 5.41 9.83
CA ILE A 227 6.39 6.82 9.88
C ILE A 227 6.82 7.44 11.22
N GLN A 228 6.56 6.76 12.35
CA GLN A 228 6.95 7.28 13.67
C GLN A 228 8.48 7.32 13.83
N GLN A 229 9.21 6.33 13.34
CA GLN A 229 10.67 6.35 13.35
C GLN A 229 11.22 7.58 12.60
N TYR A 230 10.65 7.92 11.43
CA TYR A 230 11.07 9.11 10.70
C TYR A 230 10.69 10.40 11.44
N LYS A 231 9.51 10.50 12.06
CA LYS A 231 9.13 11.66 12.86
C LYS A 231 10.13 11.92 13.97
N ILE A 232 10.55 10.87 14.69
CA ILE A 232 11.56 11.00 15.77
C ILE A 232 12.89 11.48 15.19
N ALA A 233 13.37 10.89 14.10
CA ALA A 233 14.60 11.30 13.43
C ALA A 233 14.55 12.76 12.97
N ALA A 234 13.44 13.19 12.37
CA ALA A 234 13.25 14.56 11.90
C ALA A 234 13.26 15.59 13.06
N VAL A 235 12.65 15.26 14.20
CA VAL A 235 12.69 16.12 15.40
C VAL A 235 14.10 16.20 15.97
N ILE A 236 14.83 15.10 16.04
CA ILE A 236 16.22 15.08 16.52
C ILE A 236 17.11 15.94 15.60
N ASP A 237 16.96 15.81 14.28
CA ASP A 237 17.75 16.60 13.32
C ASP A 237 17.40 18.09 13.38
N TRP A 238 16.13 18.42 13.62
CA TRP A 238 15.70 19.80 13.86
C TRP A 238 16.33 20.35 15.14
N LEU A 239 16.32 19.63 16.26
CA LEU A 239 16.96 20.04 17.51
C LEU A 239 18.46 20.22 17.34
N LYS A 240 19.15 19.32 16.66
CA LYS A 240 20.60 19.44 16.36
C LYS A 240 20.91 20.69 15.56
N SER A 241 20.02 21.15 14.68
CA SER A 241 20.23 22.34 13.86
C SER A 241 20.35 23.64 14.68
N PHE A 242 19.89 23.66 15.94
CA PHE A 242 20.09 24.79 16.87
C PHE A 242 21.47 24.78 17.55
N VAL A 243 22.08 23.58 17.68
CA VAL A 243 23.34 23.42 18.39
C VAL A 243 24.54 23.44 17.43
N THR A 244 24.34 22.90 16.22
CA THR A 244 25.37 22.93 15.17
C THR A 244 24.97 23.90 14.09
N PRO A 245 25.68 25.09 14.01
CA PRO A 245 25.45 26.00 12.89
C PRO A 245 25.72 25.30 11.58
N ARG A 246 24.71 25.17 10.70
CA ARG A 246 24.92 24.72 9.32
C ARG A 246 25.93 25.70 8.68
N GLY A 247 27.08 25.18 8.24
CA GLY A 247 27.96 25.89 7.33
C GLY A 247 27.12 26.44 6.18
N ARG A 248 27.31 27.70 5.84
CA ARG A 248 26.60 28.44 4.78
C ARG A 248 27.03 27.92 3.40
N ASP A 249 26.62 26.73 3.04
CA ASP A 249 26.74 26.20 1.68
C ASP A 249 25.41 25.54 1.25
N ALA A 250 24.37 26.35 1.24
CA ALA A 250 23.14 26.04 0.53
C ALA A 250 22.86 27.24 -0.38
N GLY A 251 23.25 27.08 -1.64
CA GLY A 251 23.02 28.04 -2.69
C GLY A 251 21.56 28.48 -2.73
N SER A 252 21.41 29.79 -2.81
CA SER A 252 20.25 30.59 -3.07
C SER A 252 19.04 29.87 -3.74
N LEU A 253 17.98 29.70 -2.98
CA LEU A 253 16.63 29.76 -3.52
C LEU A 253 16.20 31.23 -3.45
N ALA A 254 16.64 32.00 -4.40
CA ALA A 254 16.10 33.31 -4.69
C ALA A 254 15.57 33.32 -6.12
N GLY A 255 14.26 33.36 -6.21
CA GLY A 255 13.41 34.15 -7.07
C GLY A 255 13.70 34.17 -8.57
N ASN A 256 12.69 33.89 -9.34
CA ASN A 256 11.96 34.94 -10.08
C ASN A 256 10.93 34.31 -11.00
N ASP A 257 9.75 34.95 -10.93
CA ASP A 257 8.65 35.03 -11.91
C ASP A 257 7.87 33.76 -12.24
#